data_ca48505a357dacf0c7c5d9a1dec042f7
#
_entry.id   ca48505a357dacf0c7c5d9a1dec042f7
#
_cell.length_a   1.000
_cell.length_b   1.000
_cell.length_c   1.000
_cell.angle_alpha   90.00
_cell.angle_beta   90.00
_cell.angle_gamma   90.00
#
_symmetry.space_group_name_H-M   'P 1'
#
loop_
_entity.id
_entity.type
_entity.pdbx_description
1 polymer ?
#
loop_
_entity_poly.entity_id
_entity_poly.type
_entity_poly.pdbx_seq_one_letter_code
_entity_poly.pdbx_strand_id
1 'polypeptide(L)'
;MENENTQAWVKTAAALVAGVGLVIALAAWPPLAGPVVFAADLFIWPLDGMQTLSAPETRVFMAISGGLMVGWGVTLWKLAAHLMPTDPAAVRSITMTGLYAWFAVDSLGSIMA
;
A
#
# COMPACT_ATOMS: atom_id res chain seq x y z
N MET A 1 6.56 -8.36 -26.19
CA MET A 1 6.32 -6.93 -26.07
C MET A 1 5.21 -6.59 -25.09
N GLU A 2 4.02 -7.17 -25.28
CA GLU A 2 2.91 -6.99 -24.38
C GLU A 2 3.26 -7.41 -22.94
N ASN A 3 3.96 -8.54 -22.79
CA ASN A 3 4.40 -9.03 -21.48
C ASN A 3 5.43 -8.11 -20.83
N GLU A 4 6.30 -7.48 -21.61
CA GLU A 4 7.30 -6.55 -21.10
C GLU A 4 6.64 -5.28 -20.54
N ASN A 5 5.65 -4.75 -21.26
CA ASN A 5 4.89 -3.59 -20.79
C ASN A 5 4.10 -3.92 -19.54
N THR A 6 3.45 -5.08 -19.50
CA THR A 6 2.71 -5.54 -18.33
C THR A 6 3.65 -5.73 -17.15
N GLN A 7 4.81 -6.34 -17.37
CA GLN A 7 5.83 -6.51 -16.35
C GLN A 7 6.29 -5.16 -15.79
N ALA A 8 6.53 -4.18 -16.65
CA ALA A 8 6.93 -2.85 -16.23
C ALA A 8 5.83 -2.17 -15.41
N TRP A 9 4.58 -2.32 -15.81
CA TRP A 9 3.44 -1.79 -15.07
C TRP A 9 3.32 -2.41 -13.68
N VAL A 10 3.43 -3.73 -13.58
CA VAL A 10 3.35 -4.42 -12.28
C VAL A 10 4.51 -4.02 -11.38
N LYS A 11 5.71 -3.92 -11.92
CA LYS A 11 6.87 -3.45 -11.17
C LYS A 11 6.69 -2.02 -10.66
N THR A 12 6.16 -1.14 -11.50
CA THR A 12 5.88 0.24 -11.10
C THR A 12 4.84 0.29 -9.98
N ALA A 13 3.75 -0.46 -10.13
CA ALA A 13 2.72 -0.55 -9.10
C ALA A 13 3.31 -1.12 -7.80
N ALA A 14 4.14 -2.15 -7.89
CA ALA A 14 4.80 -2.75 -6.72
C ALA A 14 5.70 -1.74 -6.01
N ALA A 15 6.46 -0.96 -6.77
CA ALA A 15 7.32 0.09 -6.21
C ALA A 15 6.51 1.18 -5.53
N LEU A 16 5.37 1.58 -6.11
CA LEU A 16 4.48 2.55 -5.51
C LEU A 16 3.88 2.04 -4.20
N VAL A 17 3.42 0.80 -4.17
CA VAL A 17 2.88 0.18 -2.96
C VAL A 17 3.95 0.13 -1.87
N ALA A 18 5.15 -0.32 -2.20
CA ALA A 18 6.26 -0.39 -1.26
C ALA A 18 6.64 1.00 -0.76
N GLY A 19 6.70 1.99 -1.66
CA GLY A 19 7.03 3.37 -1.31
C GLY A 19 6.01 4.01 -0.38
N VAL A 20 4.72 3.87 -0.69
CA VAL A 20 3.64 4.36 0.18
C VAL A 20 3.68 3.65 1.53
N GLY A 21 3.89 2.34 1.52
CA GLY A 21 4.02 1.57 2.75
C GLY A 21 5.17 2.05 3.62
N LEU A 22 6.30 2.37 3.01
CA LEU A 22 7.45 2.92 3.73
C LEU A 22 7.12 4.28 4.35
N VAL A 23 6.45 5.16 3.62
CA VAL A 23 6.02 6.46 4.13
C VAL A 23 5.09 6.28 5.34
N ILE A 24 4.13 5.36 5.25
CA ILE A 24 3.21 5.07 6.35
C ILE A 24 3.97 4.52 7.56
N ALA A 25 4.90 3.60 7.35
CA ALA A 25 5.68 3.02 8.43
C ALA A 25 6.55 4.08 9.13
N LEU A 26 7.19 4.96 8.36
CA LEU A 26 8.00 6.04 8.90
C LEU A 26 7.15 7.06 9.65
N ALA A 27 5.88 7.22 9.29
CA ALA A 27 4.97 8.11 9.98
C ALA A 27 4.67 7.67 11.42
N ALA A 28 4.99 6.44 11.79
CA ALA A 28 4.93 5.99 13.18
C ALA A 28 5.89 6.78 14.06
N TRP A 29 6.93 7.38 13.48
CA TRP A 29 7.81 8.31 14.17
C TRP A 29 7.29 9.74 13.96
N PRO A 30 6.88 10.45 15.04
CA PRO A 30 6.17 11.73 14.92
C PRO A 30 6.80 12.78 14.01
N PRO A 31 8.12 13.00 13.98
CA PRO A 31 8.72 13.97 13.07
C PRO A 31 8.47 13.70 11.59
N LEU A 32 8.18 12.46 11.22
CA LEU A 32 7.95 12.04 9.83
C LEU A 32 6.46 11.81 9.51
N ALA A 33 5.55 12.18 10.44
CA ALA A 33 4.12 11.92 10.27
C ALA A 33 3.43 12.92 9.31
N GLY A 34 4.06 14.03 8.98
CA GLY A 34 3.43 15.12 8.21
C GLY A 34 2.67 14.67 6.96
N PRO A 35 3.30 13.94 6.02
CA PRO A 35 2.61 13.52 4.80
C PRO A 35 1.38 12.65 5.07
N VAL A 36 1.43 11.77 6.06
CA VAL A 36 0.32 10.88 6.39
C VAL A 36 -0.77 11.66 7.12
N VAL A 37 -0.42 12.61 7.99
CA VAL A 37 -1.38 13.51 8.63
C VAL A 37 -2.15 14.29 7.56
N PHE A 38 -1.44 14.84 6.58
CA PHE A 38 -2.07 15.56 5.48
C PHE A 38 -3.03 14.67 4.69
N ALA A 39 -2.61 13.45 4.38
CA ALA A 39 -3.46 12.50 3.67
C ALA A 39 -4.70 12.14 4.50
N ALA A 40 -4.55 11.91 5.79
CA ALA A 40 -5.66 11.62 6.68
C ALA A 40 -6.66 12.79 6.72
N ASP A 41 -6.15 14.01 6.75
CA ASP A 41 -6.98 15.21 6.74
C ASP A 41 -7.78 15.35 5.44
N LEU A 42 -7.20 14.91 4.31
CA LEU A 42 -7.92 14.86 3.04
C LEU A 42 -9.02 13.80 3.02
N PHE A 43 -8.78 12.63 3.62
CA PHE A 43 -9.74 11.54 3.65
C PHE A 43 -10.84 11.77 4.68
N ILE A 44 -10.53 12.41 5.79
CA ILE A 44 -11.48 12.73 6.84
C ILE A 44 -11.89 14.17 6.67
N TRP A 45 -12.87 14.36 5.82
CA TRP A 45 -13.35 15.69 5.46
C TRP A 45 -14.14 16.33 6.60
N PRO A 46 -14.04 17.65 6.86
CA PRO A 46 -13.33 18.66 6.06
C PRO A 46 -11.84 18.76 6.35
N LEU A 47 -11.11 19.41 5.43
CA LEU A 47 -9.67 19.67 5.56
C LEU A 47 -9.45 20.83 6.55
N ASP A 48 -9.39 20.50 7.82
CA ASP A 48 -9.36 21.48 8.92
C ASP A 48 -8.08 21.42 9.76
N GLY A 49 -7.14 20.54 9.43
CA GLY A 49 -5.90 20.39 10.18
C GLY A 49 -6.06 19.75 11.56
N MET A 50 -7.23 19.20 11.86
CA MET A 50 -7.52 18.63 13.18
C MET A 50 -7.06 17.18 13.34
N GLN A 51 -6.62 16.54 12.25
CA GLN A 51 -6.22 15.13 12.30
C GLN A 51 -4.86 14.98 12.95
N THR A 52 -4.74 14.04 13.88
CA THR A 52 -3.48 13.69 14.52
C THR A 52 -3.26 12.19 14.46
N LEU A 53 -2.01 11.78 14.43
CA LEU A 53 -1.61 10.37 14.41
C LEU A 53 -0.68 10.05 15.58
N SER A 54 -0.73 10.85 16.64
CA SER A 54 0.20 10.76 17.75
C SER A 54 -0.16 9.70 18.80
N ALA A 55 -1.38 9.17 18.76
CA ALA A 55 -1.79 8.11 19.70
C ALA A 55 -0.90 6.88 19.54
N PRO A 56 -0.45 6.25 20.64
CA PRO A 56 0.42 5.07 20.56
C PRO A 56 -0.16 3.95 19.71
N GLU A 57 -1.46 3.70 19.83
CA GLU A 57 -2.16 2.67 19.06
C GLU A 57 -2.08 2.96 17.57
N THR A 58 -2.34 4.20 17.18
CA THR A 58 -2.26 4.64 15.78
C THR A 58 -0.85 4.44 15.23
N ARG A 59 0.16 4.81 16.01
CA ARG A 59 1.56 4.68 15.60
C ARG A 59 1.95 3.22 15.36
N VAL A 60 1.54 2.33 16.26
CA VAL A 60 1.80 0.90 16.11
C VAL A 60 1.12 0.37 14.85
N PHE A 61 -0.15 0.71 14.64
CA PHE A 61 -0.87 0.23 13.46
C PHE A 61 -0.32 0.81 12.16
N MET A 62 0.18 2.03 12.16
CA MET A 62 0.87 2.59 10.99
C MET A 62 2.15 1.82 10.68
N ALA A 63 2.94 1.49 11.70
CA ALA A 63 4.16 0.70 11.49
C ALA A 63 3.83 -0.68 10.92
N ILE A 64 2.83 -1.35 11.46
CA ILE A 64 2.39 -2.67 10.99
C ILE A 64 1.86 -2.58 9.56
N SER A 65 0.94 -1.66 9.31
CA SER A 65 0.31 -1.49 7.99
C SER A 65 1.35 -1.13 6.93
N GLY A 66 2.23 -0.20 7.24
CA GLY A 66 3.30 0.21 6.33
C GLY A 66 4.25 -0.93 6.04
N GLY A 67 4.63 -1.68 7.06
CA GLY A 67 5.49 -2.85 6.90
C GLY A 67 4.86 -3.93 6.02
N LEU A 68 3.57 -4.21 6.21
CA LEU A 68 2.83 -5.15 5.38
C LEU A 68 2.80 -4.67 3.92
N MET A 69 2.59 -3.38 3.68
CA MET A 69 2.59 -2.83 2.33
C MET A 69 3.97 -2.93 1.66
N VAL A 70 5.03 -2.66 2.40
CA VAL A 70 6.39 -2.84 1.88
C VAL A 70 6.62 -4.29 1.49
N GLY A 71 6.26 -5.23 2.36
CA GLY A 71 6.38 -6.65 2.09
C GLY A 71 5.58 -7.08 0.86
N TRP A 72 4.33 -6.61 0.76
CA TRP A 72 3.49 -6.89 -0.41
C TRP A 72 4.09 -6.31 -1.70
N GLY A 73 4.56 -5.07 -1.65
CA GLY A 73 5.19 -4.44 -2.81
C GLY A 73 6.44 -5.20 -3.27
N VAL A 74 7.29 -5.60 -2.34
CA VAL A 74 8.49 -6.40 -2.65
C VAL A 74 8.09 -7.76 -3.25
N THR A 75 7.06 -8.41 -2.70
CA THR A 75 6.55 -9.68 -3.23
C THR A 75 6.05 -9.53 -4.66
N LEU A 76 5.25 -8.49 -4.93
CA LEU A 76 4.74 -8.22 -6.28
C LEU A 76 5.88 -7.94 -7.26
N TRP A 77 6.90 -7.21 -6.83
CA TRP A 77 8.08 -6.95 -7.65
C TRP A 77 8.78 -8.25 -8.05
N LYS A 78 8.97 -9.14 -7.06
CA LYS A 78 9.61 -10.44 -7.30
C LYS A 78 8.77 -11.32 -8.22
N LEU A 79 7.45 -11.31 -8.05
CA LEU A 79 6.55 -12.03 -8.95
C LEU A 79 6.68 -11.53 -10.38
N ALA A 80 6.69 -10.21 -10.56
CA ALA A 80 6.85 -9.61 -11.88
C ALA A 80 8.21 -9.92 -12.49
N ALA A 81 9.27 -9.88 -11.69
CA ALA A 81 10.63 -10.08 -12.19
C ALA A 81 10.91 -11.53 -12.55
N HIS A 82 10.42 -12.49 -11.75
CA HIS A 82 10.84 -13.88 -11.84
C HIS A 82 9.78 -14.81 -12.41
N LEU A 83 8.51 -14.55 -12.19
CA LEU A 83 7.44 -15.45 -12.60
C LEU A 83 6.71 -14.97 -13.86
N MET A 84 6.57 -13.68 -14.07
CA MET A 84 5.84 -13.15 -15.22
C MET A 84 6.43 -13.61 -16.58
N PRO A 85 7.77 -13.70 -16.75
CA PRO A 85 8.32 -14.17 -18.01
C PRO A 85 7.94 -15.61 -18.36
N THR A 86 7.69 -16.45 -17.35
CA THR A 86 7.37 -17.87 -17.55
C THR A 86 5.89 -18.19 -17.40
N ASP A 87 5.19 -17.48 -16.51
CA ASP A 87 3.77 -17.73 -16.23
C ASP A 87 3.04 -16.42 -15.91
N PRO A 88 2.79 -15.59 -16.92
CA PRO A 88 2.08 -14.32 -16.70
C PRO A 88 0.66 -14.51 -16.21
N ALA A 89 0.00 -15.61 -16.57
CA ALA A 89 -1.36 -15.88 -16.10
C ALA A 89 -1.40 -16.09 -14.58
N ALA A 90 -0.41 -16.81 -14.03
CA ALA A 90 -0.32 -17.02 -12.59
C ALA A 90 -0.08 -15.69 -11.86
N VAL A 91 0.81 -14.85 -12.36
CA VAL A 91 1.07 -13.54 -11.77
C VAL A 91 -0.19 -12.68 -11.77
N ARG A 92 -0.90 -12.64 -12.88
CA ARG A 92 -2.17 -11.91 -12.99
C ARG A 92 -3.19 -12.42 -11.98
N SER A 93 -3.37 -13.74 -11.91
CA SER A 93 -4.32 -14.35 -10.98
C SER A 93 -3.98 -14.01 -9.52
N ILE A 94 -2.73 -14.17 -9.13
CA ILE A 94 -2.28 -13.90 -7.77
C ILE A 94 -2.47 -12.41 -7.43
N THR A 95 -2.04 -11.53 -8.32
CA THR A 95 -2.12 -10.08 -8.11
C THR A 95 -3.57 -9.62 -8.01
N MET A 96 -4.42 -10.04 -8.95
CA MET A 96 -5.82 -9.63 -8.96
C MET A 96 -6.59 -10.17 -7.76
N THR A 97 -6.35 -11.41 -7.37
CA THR A 97 -6.96 -11.99 -6.19
C THR A 97 -6.59 -11.19 -4.93
N GLY A 98 -5.30 -10.87 -4.79
CA GLY A 98 -4.83 -10.06 -3.68
C GLY A 98 -5.45 -8.67 -3.65
N LEU A 99 -5.56 -8.02 -4.82
CA LEU A 99 -6.17 -6.70 -4.93
C LEU A 99 -7.66 -6.73 -4.57
N TYR A 100 -8.40 -7.72 -5.04
CA TYR A 100 -9.82 -7.84 -4.70
C TYR A 100 -10.02 -8.09 -3.21
N ALA A 101 -9.23 -8.97 -2.62
CA ALA A 101 -9.29 -9.25 -1.19
C ALA A 101 -9.00 -8.00 -0.38
N TRP A 102 -7.91 -7.31 -0.72
CA TRP A 102 -7.52 -6.07 -0.06
C TRP A 102 -8.62 -5.01 -0.18
N PHE A 103 -9.10 -4.77 -1.39
CA PHE A 103 -10.10 -3.74 -1.65
C PHE A 103 -11.40 -4.02 -0.88
N ALA A 104 -11.84 -5.28 -0.87
CA ALA A 104 -13.07 -5.65 -0.16
C ALA A 104 -12.95 -5.41 1.35
N VAL A 105 -11.87 -5.89 1.96
CA VAL A 105 -11.67 -5.76 3.41
C VAL A 105 -11.45 -4.30 3.79
N ASP A 106 -10.61 -3.60 3.05
CA ASP A 106 -10.29 -2.21 3.33
C ASP A 106 -11.50 -1.30 3.18
N SER A 107 -12.28 -1.50 2.11
CA SER A 107 -13.48 -0.70 1.86
C SER A 107 -14.56 -0.95 2.91
N LEU A 108 -14.80 -2.21 3.26
CA LEU A 108 -15.79 -2.54 4.30
C LEU A 108 -15.36 -1.98 5.65
N GLY A 109 -14.10 -2.11 6.01
CA GLY A 109 -13.57 -1.57 7.24
C GLY A 109 -13.68 -0.05 7.29
N SER A 110 -13.38 0.62 6.19
CA SER A 110 -13.47 2.09 6.11
C SER A 110 -14.91 2.59 6.20
N ILE A 111 -15.86 1.87 5.59
CA ILE A 111 -17.27 2.23 5.66
C ILE A 111 -17.80 2.06 7.10
N MET A 112 -17.33 1.03 7.79
CA MET A 112 -17.77 0.75 9.16
C MET A 112 -17.11 1.68 10.20
N ALA A 113 -15.98 2.23 9.85
CA ALA A 113 -15.30 3.19 10.71
C ALA A 113 -15.92 4.58 10.59
#